data_d618172879fdbcd2d53f14a695839f05
#
_entry.id   d618172879fdbcd2d53f14a695839f05
#
_cell.length_a   1.000
_cell.length_b   1.000
_cell.length_c   1.000
_cell.angle_alpha   90.00
_cell.angle_beta   90.00
_cell.angle_gamma   90.00
#
_symmetry.space_group_name_H-M   'P 1'
#
loop_
_entity.id
_entity.type
_entity.pdbx_description
1 polymer ?
#
loop_
_entity_poly.entity_id
_entity_poly.type
_entity_poly.pdbx_seq_one_letter_code
_entity_poly.pdbx_strand_id
1 'polypeptide(L)'
;MLIPVFGFSQVEAKYFNAAWNSSNDINWFMGLQDCNTKGIVDIGKDKEAQAKYKIAVIPTIIIFKDGEEVARFQADLSFKMVATKEEVQEEINNQLMSDF
;
A
#
# COMPACT_ATOMS: atom_id res chain seq x y z
N MET A 1 24.69 21.17 10.90
CA MET A 1 24.92 21.09 9.45
C MET A 1 23.99 20.06 8.85
N LEU A 2 23.27 20.46 7.84
CA LEU A 2 22.42 19.55 7.13
C LEU A 2 23.22 18.77 6.13
N ILE A 3 23.31 17.50 6.35
CA ILE A 3 23.88 16.61 5.35
C ILE A 3 22.78 16.34 4.35
N PRO A 4 22.97 16.72 3.10
CA PRO A 4 21.96 16.38 2.11
C PRO A 4 21.83 14.87 2.06
N VAL A 5 20.64 14.43 2.28
CA VAL A 5 20.33 13.03 2.12
C VAL A 5 20.24 12.81 0.63
N PHE A 6 21.30 12.30 0.07
CA PHE A 6 21.23 11.79 -1.29
C PHE A 6 20.46 10.50 -1.19
N GLY A 7 19.22 10.69 -1.25
CA GLY A 7 18.57 9.60 -0.88
C GLY A 7 17.97 8.75 -1.86
N PHE A 8 17.91 7.67 -1.43
CA PHE A 8 17.00 6.71 -1.95
C PHE A 8 15.64 7.11 -1.44
N SER A 9 14.71 7.38 -2.31
CA SER A 9 13.34 7.56 -1.90
C SER A 9 12.85 6.31 -1.20
N GLN A 10 12.11 6.52 -0.13
CA GLN A 10 11.51 5.45 0.64
C GLN A 10 10.15 5.13 0.05
N VAL A 11 10.01 3.96 -0.55
CA VAL A 11 8.73 3.48 -1.04
C VAL A 11 8.18 2.45 -0.05
N GLU A 12 6.96 2.69 0.39
CA GLU A 12 6.28 1.84 1.36
C GLU A 12 4.93 1.40 0.80
N ALA A 13 4.58 0.15 0.99
CA ALA A 13 3.26 -0.36 0.63
C ALA A 13 2.53 -0.81 1.89
N LYS A 14 1.26 -0.43 2.02
CA LYS A 14 0.41 -0.89 3.12
C LYS A 14 -0.86 -1.52 2.57
N TYR A 15 -1.20 -2.66 3.15
CA TYR A 15 -2.38 -3.43 2.80
C TYR A 15 -3.35 -3.40 3.95
N PHE A 16 -4.59 -3.00 3.68
CA PHE A 16 -5.64 -2.86 4.68
C PHE A 16 -6.76 -3.84 4.38
N ASN A 17 -7.10 -4.64 5.36
CA ASN A 17 -8.25 -5.52 5.28
C ASN A 17 -8.79 -5.73 6.70
N ALA A 18 -9.78 -6.59 6.84
CA ALA A 18 -10.33 -6.96 8.15
C ALA A 18 -10.58 -8.46 8.19
N ALA A 19 -10.55 -9.03 9.38
CA ALA A 19 -10.70 -10.47 9.55
C ALA A 19 -12.00 -11.01 8.93
N TRP A 20 -13.10 -10.25 9.02
CA TRP A 20 -14.37 -10.67 8.45
C TRP A 20 -14.36 -10.76 6.91
N ASN A 21 -13.36 -10.14 6.28
CA ASN A 21 -13.19 -10.19 4.83
C ASN A 21 -11.98 -11.05 4.42
N SER A 22 -11.49 -11.89 5.29
CA SER A 22 -10.26 -12.66 5.03
C SER A 22 -10.39 -13.63 3.86
N SER A 23 -11.59 -14.07 3.52
CA SER A 23 -11.81 -14.92 2.35
C SER A 23 -11.47 -14.22 1.04
N ASN A 24 -11.41 -12.90 1.05
CA ASN A 24 -11.03 -12.08 -0.10
C ASN A 24 -9.61 -11.50 0.01
N ASP A 25 -8.80 -12.00 0.95
CA ASP A 25 -7.41 -11.59 1.04
C ASP A 25 -6.66 -11.94 -0.24
N ILE A 26 -5.84 -11.00 -0.68
CA ILE A 26 -4.90 -11.30 -1.75
C ILE A 26 -3.71 -12.07 -1.16
N ASN A 27 -3.12 -12.92 -1.98
CA ASN A 27 -1.99 -13.74 -1.54
C ASN A 27 -0.64 -13.27 -2.08
N TRP A 28 -0.63 -12.16 -2.80
CA TRP A 28 0.58 -11.70 -3.49
C TRP A 28 1.17 -10.42 -2.91
N PHE A 29 0.54 -9.83 -1.88
CA PHE A 29 1.00 -8.54 -1.35
C PHE A 29 2.45 -8.60 -0.86
N MET A 30 2.79 -9.62 -0.09
CA MET A 30 4.15 -9.76 0.44
C MET A 30 5.18 -10.10 -0.65
N GLY A 31 4.72 -10.50 -1.83
CA GLY A 31 5.58 -10.73 -2.97
C GLY A 31 5.93 -9.49 -3.77
N LEU A 32 5.38 -8.34 -3.43
CA LEU A 32 5.77 -7.08 -4.05
C LEU A 32 7.23 -6.79 -3.76
N GLN A 33 7.96 -6.31 -4.76
CA GLN A 33 9.40 -6.11 -4.69
C GLN A 33 9.75 -4.63 -4.71
N ASP A 34 10.96 -4.34 -4.24
CA ASP A 34 11.56 -3.01 -4.30
C ASP A 34 10.85 -1.95 -3.44
N CYS A 35 10.05 -2.40 -2.48
CA CYS A 35 9.55 -1.53 -1.41
C CYS A 35 10.50 -1.60 -0.24
N ASN A 36 10.73 -0.46 0.40
CA ASN A 36 11.54 -0.42 1.62
C ASN A 36 10.82 -1.13 2.77
N THR A 37 9.51 -0.92 2.87
CA THR A 37 8.70 -1.60 3.87
C THR A 37 7.36 -2.03 3.28
N LYS A 38 6.82 -3.09 3.83
CA LYS A 38 5.47 -3.58 3.53
C LYS A 38 4.75 -3.85 4.84
N GLY A 39 3.58 -3.27 5.00
CA GLY A 39 2.80 -3.44 6.22
C GLY A 39 1.41 -3.97 5.93
N ILE A 40 0.93 -4.81 6.84
CA ILE A 40 -0.43 -5.34 6.79
C ILE A 40 -1.17 -4.81 8.01
N VAL A 41 -2.33 -4.21 7.78
CA VAL A 41 -3.13 -3.58 8.83
C VAL A 41 -4.53 -4.18 8.82
N ASP A 42 -4.94 -4.68 9.98
CA ASP A 42 -6.33 -5.13 10.20
C ASP A 42 -7.12 -3.96 10.78
N ILE A 43 -7.97 -3.35 9.97
CA ILE A 43 -8.73 -2.17 10.41
C ILE A 43 -9.83 -2.54 11.42
N GLY A 44 -10.17 -3.81 11.55
CA GLY A 44 -11.09 -4.26 12.58
C GLY A 44 -10.45 -4.18 13.96
N LYS A 45 -9.14 -4.35 14.03
CA LYS A 45 -8.38 -4.25 15.29
C LYS A 45 -7.82 -2.84 15.48
N ASP A 46 -7.40 -2.19 14.40
CA ASP A 46 -6.84 -0.85 14.44
C ASP A 46 -7.80 0.12 13.77
N LYS A 47 -8.76 0.59 14.54
CA LYS A 47 -9.78 1.51 14.04
C LYS A 47 -9.23 2.89 13.76
N GLU A 48 -8.16 3.27 14.42
CA GLU A 48 -7.52 4.56 14.16
C GLU A 48 -6.90 4.59 12.78
N ALA A 49 -6.38 3.45 12.32
CA ALA A 49 -5.80 3.34 10.99
C ALA A 49 -6.86 3.57 9.90
N GLN A 50 -8.08 3.08 10.11
CA GLN A 50 -9.16 3.30 9.16
C GLN A 50 -9.42 4.80 8.94
N ALA A 51 -9.49 5.56 10.02
CA ALA A 51 -9.71 6.99 9.96
C ALA A 51 -8.48 7.72 9.41
N LYS A 52 -7.30 7.36 9.90
CA LYS A 52 -6.04 8.01 9.52
C LYS A 52 -5.77 7.91 8.02
N TYR A 53 -5.97 6.75 7.45
CA TYR A 53 -5.71 6.50 6.03
C TYR A 53 -6.96 6.63 5.17
N LYS A 54 -8.08 7.01 5.76
CA LYS A 54 -9.36 7.21 5.05
C LYS A 54 -9.75 5.98 4.24
N ILE A 55 -9.75 4.83 4.90
CA ILE A 55 -10.09 3.57 4.25
C ILE A 55 -11.62 3.47 4.13
N ALA A 56 -12.10 3.60 2.90
CA ALA A 56 -13.53 3.55 2.60
C ALA A 56 -14.01 2.15 2.24
N VAL A 57 -13.15 1.36 1.61
CA VAL A 57 -13.44 -0.02 1.19
C VAL A 57 -12.24 -0.88 1.52
N ILE A 58 -12.45 -2.17 1.65
CA ILE A 58 -11.38 -3.15 1.88
C ILE A 58 -11.55 -4.34 0.93
N PRO A 59 -10.44 -4.97 0.53
CA PRO A 59 -9.07 -4.56 0.81
C PRO A 59 -8.66 -3.29 0.04
N THR A 60 -7.69 -2.58 0.58
CA THR A 60 -7.08 -1.40 -0.05
C THR A 60 -5.57 -1.52 0.09
N ILE A 61 -4.85 -1.19 -0.97
CA ILE A 61 -3.39 -1.04 -0.95
C ILE A 61 -3.06 0.42 -1.17
N ILE A 62 -2.21 0.97 -0.32
CA ILE A 62 -1.72 2.34 -0.50
C ILE A 62 -0.21 2.29 -0.67
N ILE A 63 0.28 2.99 -1.68
CA ILE A 63 1.71 3.18 -1.92
C ILE A 63 2.08 4.57 -1.45
N PHE A 64 3.13 4.63 -0.62
CA PHE A 64 3.67 5.88 -0.10
C PHE A 64 5.07 6.07 -0.64
N LYS A 65 5.42 7.32 -0.93
CA LYS A 65 6.77 7.71 -1.26
C LYS A 65 7.18 8.83 -0.32
N ASP A 66 8.25 8.58 0.44
CA ASP A 66 8.75 9.54 1.43
C ASP A 66 7.65 9.99 2.41
N GLY A 67 6.78 9.06 2.78
CA GLY A 67 5.71 9.30 3.74
C GLY A 67 4.42 9.85 3.15
N GLU A 68 4.38 10.17 1.87
CA GLU A 68 3.19 10.72 1.23
C GLU A 68 2.51 9.67 0.35
N GLU A 69 1.21 9.63 0.42
CA GLU A 69 0.43 8.74 -0.44
C GLU A 69 0.57 9.16 -1.90
N VAL A 70 0.99 8.24 -2.76
CA VAL A 70 1.15 8.49 -4.19
C VAL A 70 0.22 7.66 -5.05
N ALA A 71 -0.29 6.56 -4.53
CA ALA A 71 -1.25 5.73 -5.26
C ALA A 71 -2.09 4.91 -4.30
N ARG A 72 -3.29 4.58 -4.73
CA ARG A 72 -4.22 3.79 -3.93
C ARG A 72 -4.97 2.83 -4.85
N PHE A 73 -5.01 1.56 -4.45
CA PHE A 73 -5.75 0.52 -5.17
C PHE A 73 -6.84 0.00 -4.25
N GLN A 74 -8.07 0.17 -4.67
CA GLN A 74 -9.22 -0.13 -3.83
C GLN A 74 -10.02 -1.31 -4.37
N ALA A 75 -10.67 -2.01 -3.45
CA ALA A 75 -11.58 -3.09 -3.78
C ALA A 75 -12.82 -2.57 -4.50
N ASP A 76 -13.52 -3.49 -5.16
CA ASP A 76 -14.84 -3.25 -5.68
C ASP A 76 -15.90 -3.33 -4.57
N LEU A 77 -17.17 -3.18 -4.93
CA LEU A 77 -18.27 -3.21 -3.97
C LEU A 77 -18.51 -4.60 -3.36
N SER A 78 -17.90 -5.64 -3.90
CA SER A 78 -17.97 -6.99 -3.33
C SER A 78 -16.79 -7.30 -2.41
N PHE A 79 -16.01 -6.28 -2.05
CA PHE A 79 -14.85 -6.40 -1.15
C PHE A 79 -13.75 -7.27 -1.72
N LYS A 80 -13.54 -7.19 -3.04
CA LYS A 80 -12.48 -7.92 -3.72
C LYS A 80 -11.54 -6.94 -4.40
N MET A 81 -10.24 -7.17 -4.25
CA MET A 81 -9.23 -6.34 -4.90
C MET A 81 -9.36 -6.44 -6.42
N VAL A 82 -9.42 -5.29 -7.08
CA VAL A 82 -9.52 -5.21 -8.53
C VAL A 82 -8.15 -5.23 -9.18
N ALA A 83 -7.16 -4.56 -8.56
CA ALA A 83 -5.83 -4.48 -9.13
C ALA A 83 -5.11 -5.81 -9.09
N THR A 84 -4.26 -6.04 -10.09
CA THR A 84 -3.38 -7.20 -10.15
C THR A 84 -2.05 -6.89 -9.48
N LYS A 85 -1.29 -7.95 -9.16
CA LYS A 85 0.07 -7.79 -8.64
C LYS A 85 0.93 -6.96 -9.59
N GLU A 86 0.79 -7.22 -10.88
CA GLU A 86 1.57 -6.54 -11.91
C GLU A 86 1.28 -5.05 -11.94
N GLU A 87 0.00 -4.66 -11.79
CA GLU A 87 -0.37 -3.26 -11.78
C GLU A 87 0.21 -2.52 -10.56
N VAL A 88 0.15 -3.16 -9.40
CA VAL A 88 0.70 -2.57 -8.18
C VAL A 88 2.23 -2.49 -8.25
N GLN A 89 2.86 -3.55 -8.74
CA GLN A 89 4.31 -3.57 -8.90
C GLN A 89 4.78 -2.50 -9.89
N GLU A 90 4.03 -2.29 -10.97
CA GLU A 90 4.34 -1.25 -11.94
C GLU A 90 4.32 0.13 -11.30
N GLU A 91 3.33 0.39 -10.46
CA GLU A 91 3.27 1.68 -9.75
C GLU A 91 4.47 1.89 -8.83
N ILE A 92 4.87 0.84 -8.11
CA ILE A 92 6.06 0.90 -7.26
C ILE A 92 7.28 1.24 -8.12
N ASN A 93 7.43 0.56 -9.25
CA ASN A 93 8.54 0.79 -10.16
C ASN A 93 8.53 2.22 -10.70
N ASN A 94 7.36 2.73 -11.04
CA ASN A 94 7.22 4.11 -11.52
C ASN A 94 7.65 5.12 -10.47
N GLN A 95 7.32 4.88 -9.21
CA GLN A 95 7.74 5.78 -8.13
C GLN A 95 9.25 5.77 -7.94
N LEU A 96 9.88 4.62 -8.10
CA LEU A 96 11.34 4.52 -8.03
C LEU A 96 11.99 5.23 -9.21
N MET A 97 11.43 5.08 -10.41
CA MET A 97 11.98 5.69 -11.61
C MET A 97 11.81 7.21 -11.62
N SER A 98 10.83 7.73 -10.91
CA SER A 98 10.59 9.18 -10.88
C SER A 98 11.69 9.97 -10.17
N ASP A 99 12.67 9.27 -9.57
CA ASP A 99 13.80 9.90 -8.90
C ASP A 99 14.97 10.20 -9.85
N PHE A 100 14.84 9.82 -11.09
CA PHE A 100 15.91 10.00 -12.07
C PHE A 100 15.64 11.17 -13.02
#